data_d41cdf8f47f591a9e3b4b64a1cc88752
#
_entry.id   d41cdf8f47f591a9e3b4b64a1cc88752
#
_cell.length_a   1.000
_cell.length_b   1.000
_cell.length_c   1.000
_cell.angle_alpha   90.00
_cell.angle_beta   90.00
_cell.angle_gamma   90.00
#
_symmetry.space_group_name_H-M   'P 1'
#
loop_
_entity.id
_entity.type
_entity.pdbx_description
1 polymer ?
#
loop_
_entity_poly.entity_id
_entity_poly.type
_entity_poly.pdbx_seq_one_letter_code
_entity_poly.pdbx_strand_id
1 'polypeptide(L)'
;MHIARIPRTAAALASVAAMMCATLAACAPSGGAAQSASREGTIAVGLPGSLSTLDTAHETGIINYYVAQVVSEGLLAVDKNGQLVPAIASSYHTDDAQTWVFDIRPDALFQDGNPVTIDDVLFSIDIAKDPDKSPSSASYWLAGVQAEQSGDNQITITLTAPAVNFGWTVTANGGLWITEKSFYEAAASYGSSADLIMGTGPYKAVSFQPDSKAVFTKSGTWWGGDTPVQTIEFDFFSDENARLLAQKSGQIDIATQVPTDQVSQFQGISGVNVLTESDRSYVGLTFDQNIAPFDDIHVRKAIAHAVDRDTIVSSILKGQATVATGIEPPDQLGSEIGEQAAADAQAGLPIDSFDLDAARAELVNCLPFLGHRN
;
A
#
# COMPACT_ATOMS: atom_id res chain seq x y z
N MET A 1 -30.07 -6.96 89.52
CA MET A 1 -30.46 -7.06 88.12
C MET A 1 -29.90 -5.87 87.35
N HIS A 2 -28.66 -5.94 86.88
CA HIS A 2 -27.98 -4.84 86.13
C HIS A 2 -28.01 -5.15 84.65
N ILE A 3 -28.69 -4.33 83.91
CA ILE A 3 -28.75 -4.35 82.43
C ILE A 3 -27.62 -3.44 81.96
N ALA A 4 -26.56 -4.08 81.39
CA ALA A 4 -25.49 -3.32 80.75
C ALA A 4 -25.94 -2.69 79.43
N ARG A 5 -25.83 -1.38 79.30
CA ARG A 5 -26.08 -0.62 78.08
C ARG A 5 -24.84 -0.73 77.17
N ILE A 6 -25.00 -1.35 76.00
CA ILE A 6 -23.98 -1.37 74.94
C ILE A 6 -23.92 0.03 74.27
N PRO A 7 -22.72 0.63 74.17
CA PRO A 7 -22.60 1.99 73.60
C PRO A 7 -22.86 1.95 72.07
N ARG A 8 -23.71 2.85 71.59
CA ARG A 8 -24.12 3.03 70.17
C ARG A 8 -22.98 3.34 69.18
N THR A 9 -21.77 3.50 69.67
CA THR A 9 -20.58 3.78 68.85
C THR A 9 -19.97 2.51 68.20
N ALA A 10 -20.20 1.31 68.72
CA ALA A 10 -19.70 0.08 68.14
C ALA A 10 -20.47 -0.40 66.89
N ALA A 11 -21.75 0.01 66.74
CA ALA A 11 -22.55 -0.34 65.58
C ALA A 11 -22.25 0.52 64.32
N ALA A 12 -21.75 1.75 64.52
CA ALA A 12 -21.35 2.65 63.44
C ALA A 12 -20.02 2.28 62.77
N LEU A 13 -19.07 1.71 63.53
CA LEU A 13 -17.79 1.26 62.99
C LEU A 13 -17.88 -0.05 62.19
N ALA A 14 -18.83 -0.92 62.54
CA ALA A 14 -19.05 -2.17 61.79
C ALA A 14 -19.68 -1.95 60.38
N SER A 15 -20.54 -0.91 60.24
CA SER A 15 -21.17 -0.55 58.97
C SER A 15 -20.19 0.14 58.01
N VAL A 16 -19.20 0.90 58.50
CA VAL A 16 -18.17 1.54 57.65
C VAL A 16 -17.16 0.52 57.15
N ALA A 17 -16.79 -0.46 57.97
CA ALA A 17 -15.90 -1.54 57.55
C ALA A 17 -16.53 -2.48 56.50
N ALA A 18 -17.84 -2.75 56.57
CA ALA A 18 -18.57 -3.53 55.55
C ALA A 18 -18.72 -2.79 54.22
N MET A 19 -18.82 -1.46 54.22
CA MET A 19 -18.88 -0.65 53.03
C MET A 19 -17.53 -0.46 52.32
N MET A 20 -16.40 -0.44 53.09
CA MET A 20 -15.06 -0.42 52.50
C MET A 20 -14.62 -1.76 51.88
N CYS A 21 -15.10 -2.89 52.38
CA CYS A 21 -14.83 -4.18 51.72
C CYS A 21 -15.62 -4.41 50.44
N ALA A 22 -16.77 -3.75 50.23
CA ALA A 22 -17.57 -3.86 49.02
C ALA A 22 -17.00 -3.04 47.85
N THR A 23 -16.22 -1.96 48.15
CA THR A 23 -15.60 -1.13 47.10
C THR A 23 -14.25 -1.67 46.60
N LEU A 24 -13.58 -2.58 47.33
CA LEU A 24 -12.33 -3.21 46.90
C LEU A 24 -12.55 -4.47 46.03
N ALA A 25 -13.76 -5.02 45.99
CA ALA A 25 -14.09 -6.16 45.13
C ALA A 25 -14.43 -5.72 43.69
N ALA A 26 -14.58 -4.44 43.40
CA ALA A 26 -14.88 -3.93 42.04
C ALA A 26 -13.63 -3.66 41.18
N CYS A 27 -12.43 -3.85 41.68
CA CYS A 27 -11.15 -3.69 40.95
C CYS A 27 -10.35 -4.98 40.82
N ALA A 28 -10.98 -6.16 40.90
CA ALA A 28 -10.35 -7.34 40.36
C ALA A 28 -10.46 -7.22 38.82
N PRO A 29 -9.33 -7.24 38.06
CA PRO A 29 -9.44 -7.43 36.63
C PRO A 29 -10.07 -8.81 36.43
N SER A 30 -11.36 -8.84 36.08
CA SER A 30 -11.93 -10.02 35.47
C SER A 30 -11.09 -10.26 34.21
N GLY A 31 -10.24 -11.28 34.24
CA GLY A 31 -9.59 -11.83 33.06
C GLY A 31 -10.65 -12.47 32.15
N GLY A 32 -11.63 -11.68 31.74
CA GLY A 32 -12.42 -11.95 30.57
C GLY A 32 -11.49 -11.64 29.40
N ALA A 33 -11.19 -12.65 28.57
CA ALA A 33 -10.76 -12.40 27.21
C ALA A 33 -11.60 -11.23 26.70
N ALA A 34 -10.96 -10.14 26.26
CA ALA A 34 -11.65 -9.07 25.60
C ALA A 34 -12.43 -9.74 24.46
N GLN A 35 -13.70 -9.94 24.65
CA GLN A 35 -14.59 -10.26 23.55
C GLN A 35 -14.47 -9.04 22.64
N SER A 36 -13.75 -9.21 21.52
CA SER A 36 -13.89 -8.30 20.40
C SER A 36 -15.39 -8.21 20.18
N ALA A 37 -15.97 -7.04 20.46
CA ALA A 37 -17.32 -6.76 20.06
C ALA A 37 -17.34 -7.09 18.57
N SER A 38 -18.14 -8.09 18.18
CA SER A 38 -18.25 -8.48 16.78
C SER A 38 -18.69 -7.23 16.03
N ARG A 39 -17.79 -6.63 15.29
CA ARG A 39 -18.07 -5.49 14.40
C ARG A 39 -18.76 -6.10 13.19
N GLU A 40 -20.02 -6.50 13.38
CA GLU A 40 -20.77 -7.20 12.34
C GLU A 40 -20.74 -6.37 11.05
N GLY A 41 -20.15 -6.95 10.00
CA GLY A 41 -19.99 -6.32 8.71
C GLY A 41 -18.84 -5.29 8.59
N THR A 42 -17.97 -5.15 9.59
CA THR A 42 -16.80 -4.24 9.54
C THR A 42 -15.49 -5.02 9.54
N ILE A 43 -14.55 -4.62 8.68
CA ILE A 43 -13.15 -5.05 8.72
C ILE A 43 -12.28 -3.84 9.06
N ALA A 44 -11.45 -3.97 10.09
CA ALA A 44 -10.43 -3.00 10.47
C ALA A 44 -9.04 -3.44 9.99
N VAL A 45 -8.40 -2.58 9.21
CA VAL A 45 -7.09 -2.82 8.60
C VAL A 45 -6.07 -1.85 9.20
N GLY A 46 -5.03 -2.40 9.85
CA GLY A 46 -3.93 -1.63 10.38
C GLY A 46 -2.82 -1.46 9.33
N LEU A 47 -2.60 -0.22 8.91
CA LEU A 47 -1.56 0.16 7.96
C LEU A 47 -0.34 0.75 8.70
N PRO A 48 0.91 0.45 8.26
CA PRO A 48 2.08 1.09 8.83
C PRO A 48 2.24 2.51 8.31
N GLY A 49 2.63 3.46 9.16
CA GLY A 49 2.92 4.85 8.77
C GLY A 49 1.74 5.79 8.98
N SER A 50 1.67 6.82 8.15
CA SER A 50 0.73 7.93 8.24
C SER A 50 0.16 8.26 6.86
N LEU A 51 -0.97 8.95 6.82
CA LEU A 51 -1.61 9.46 5.61
C LEU A 51 -2.21 10.83 5.91
N SER A 52 -1.73 11.88 5.25
CA SER A 52 -2.15 13.25 5.50
C SER A 52 -3.34 13.69 4.65
N THR A 53 -3.52 13.07 3.49
CA THR A 53 -4.63 13.32 2.56
C THR A 53 -5.04 12.04 1.83
N LEU A 54 -6.29 11.97 1.40
CA LEU A 54 -6.77 10.92 0.49
C LEU A 54 -6.46 11.24 -0.98
N ASP A 55 -5.97 12.44 -1.28
CA ASP A 55 -5.64 12.85 -2.63
C ASP A 55 -4.35 12.17 -3.13
N THR A 56 -4.53 11.19 -4.00
CA THR A 56 -3.44 10.41 -4.60
C THR A 56 -2.56 11.20 -5.56
N ALA A 57 -3.02 12.38 -5.99
CA ALA A 57 -2.25 13.26 -6.85
C ALA A 57 -1.11 13.97 -6.09
N HIS A 58 -1.31 14.25 -4.79
CA HIS A 58 -0.40 15.01 -3.96
C HIS A 58 0.32 14.20 -2.89
N GLU A 59 -0.23 13.06 -2.47
CA GLU A 59 0.46 12.15 -1.56
C GLU A 59 0.57 10.77 -2.17
N THR A 60 1.80 10.37 -2.53
CA THR A 60 2.09 9.05 -3.06
C THR A 60 2.56 8.11 -1.99
N GLY A 61 2.36 6.85 -2.28
CA GLY A 61 2.88 5.74 -1.52
C GLY A 61 1.85 4.63 -1.46
N ILE A 62 2.35 3.44 -1.16
CA ILE A 62 1.53 2.23 -1.18
C ILE A 62 0.36 2.32 -0.20
N ILE A 63 0.50 3.08 0.90
CA ILE A 63 -0.56 3.25 1.91
C ILE A 63 -1.72 4.04 1.32
N ASN A 64 -1.45 5.16 0.62
CA ASN A 64 -2.49 5.93 -0.03
C ASN A 64 -3.19 5.09 -1.10
N TYR A 65 -2.44 4.32 -1.88
CA TYR A 65 -3.02 3.44 -2.91
C TYR A 65 -3.92 2.36 -2.31
N TYR A 66 -3.54 1.72 -1.20
CA TYR A 66 -4.41 0.76 -0.50
C TYR A 66 -5.74 1.38 -0.04
N VAL A 67 -5.70 2.64 0.39
CA VAL A 67 -6.88 3.35 0.87
C VAL A 67 -7.72 3.85 -0.31
N ALA A 68 -7.11 4.46 -1.32
CA ALA A 68 -7.84 5.07 -2.43
C ALA A 68 -8.47 4.03 -3.39
N GLN A 69 -7.83 2.87 -3.60
CA GLN A 69 -8.33 1.85 -4.54
C GLN A 69 -9.66 1.19 -4.13
N VAL A 70 -10.10 1.31 -2.87
CA VAL A 70 -11.43 0.84 -2.48
C VAL A 70 -12.52 1.83 -2.90
N VAL A 71 -12.14 3.08 -3.21
CA VAL A 71 -13.03 4.19 -3.59
C VAL A 71 -13.01 4.44 -5.08
N SER A 72 -11.84 4.43 -5.71
CA SER A 72 -11.65 4.89 -7.09
C SER A 72 -11.03 3.79 -7.95
N GLU A 73 -11.41 3.74 -9.21
CA GLU A 73 -10.93 2.79 -10.22
C GLU A 73 -10.22 3.54 -11.35
N GLY A 74 -9.38 2.82 -12.10
CA GLY A 74 -8.84 3.29 -13.37
C GLY A 74 -9.70 2.87 -14.57
N LEU A 75 -9.19 3.07 -15.77
CA LEU A 75 -9.79 2.47 -16.97
C LEU A 75 -9.67 0.95 -16.95
N LEU A 76 -8.52 0.46 -16.51
CA LEU A 76 -8.24 -0.96 -16.29
C LEU A 76 -7.95 -1.21 -14.80
N ALA A 77 -8.04 -2.45 -14.40
CA ALA A 77 -7.66 -2.95 -13.08
C ALA A 77 -6.67 -4.11 -13.21
N VAL A 78 -6.10 -4.51 -12.08
CA VAL A 78 -5.23 -5.68 -11.97
C VAL A 78 -5.96 -6.73 -11.16
N ASP A 79 -6.10 -7.93 -11.69
CA ASP A 79 -6.75 -9.03 -10.99
C ASP A 79 -5.79 -9.69 -9.98
N LYS A 80 -6.31 -10.65 -9.20
CA LYS A 80 -5.54 -11.40 -8.19
C LYS A 80 -4.37 -12.23 -8.76
N ASN A 81 -4.31 -12.44 -10.07
CA ASN A 81 -3.23 -13.15 -10.75
C ASN A 81 -2.22 -12.18 -11.37
N GLY A 82 -2.38 -10.88 -11.14
CA GLY A 82 -1.52 -9.85 -11.71
C GLY A 82 -1.81 -9.53 -13.17
N GLN A 83 -2.99 -9.88 -13.69
CA GLN A 83 -3.36 -9.63 -15.09
C GLN A 83 -4.19 -8.35 -15.21
N LEU A 84 -3.97 -7.61 -16.31
CA LEU A 84 -4.82 -6.47 -16.65
C LEU A 84 -6.21 -6.95 -17.04
N VAL A 85 -7.22 -6.36 -16.42
CA VAL A 85 -8.63 -6.65 -16.68
C VAL A 85 -9.43 -5.36 -16.88
N PRO A 86 -10.55 -5.38 -17.61
CA PRO A 86 -11.48 -4.25 -17.71
C PRO A 86 -11.95 -3.73 -16.35
N ALA A 87 -12.05 -2.40 -16.20
CA ALA A 87 -12.66 -1.72 -15.06
C ALA A 87 -13.68 -0.68 -15.56
N ILE A 88 -13.39 0.62 -15.52
CA ILE A 88 -14.26 1.64 -16.11
C ILE A 88 -14.31 1.55 -17.64
N ALA A 89 -13.25 1.09 -18.29
CA ALA A 89 -13.35 0.58 -19.64
C ALA A 89 -13.89 -0.84 -19.64
N SER A 90 -14.97 -1.12 -20.40
CA SER A 90 -15.54 -2.44 -20.60
C SER A 90 -14.69 -3.31 -21.54
N SER A 91 -13.97 -2.65 -22.46
CA SER A 91 -13.00 -3.28 -23.37
C SER A 91 -11.92 -2.28 -23.76
N TYR A 92 -10.80 -2.81 -24.26
CA TYR A 92 -9.75 -1.99 -24.87
C TYR A 92 -9.02 -2.77 -25.95
N HIS A 93 -8.39 -2.06 -26.89
CA HIS A 93 -7.51 -2.67 -27.88
C HIS A 93 -6.44 -1.69 -28.36
N THR A 94 -5.36 -2.24 -28.85
CA THR A 94 -4.29 -1.54 -29.58
C THR A 94 -3.68 -2.51 -30.60
N ASP A 95 -3.40 -2.02 -31.80
CA ASP A 95 -2.74 -2.81 -32.85
C ASP A 95 -1.24 -2.48 -32.95
N ASP A 96 -0.85 -1.30 -32.45
CA ASP A 96 0.49 -0.74 -32.63
C ASP A 96 1.17 -0.36 -31.30
N ALA A 97 0.53 -0.63 -30.17
CA ALA A 97 0.95 -0.21 -28.83
C ALA A 97 1.13 1.32 -28.69
N GLN A 98 0.69 2.10 -29.66
CA GLN A 98 0.76 3.56 -29.68
C GLN A 98 -0.62 4.20 -29.64
N THR A 99 -1.58 3.63 -30.35
CA THR A 99 -2.98 4.05 -30.36
C THR A 99 -3.79 3.07 -29.53
N TRP A 100 -4.30 3.54 -28.40
CA TRP A 100 -5.10 2.75 -27.47
C TRP A 100 -6.54 3.21 -27.46
N VAL A 101 -7.47 2.31 -27.73
CA VAL A 101 -8.90 2.61 -27.77
C VAL A 101 -9.58 1.93 -26.58
N PHE A 102 -10.39 2.68 -25.85
CA PHE A 102 -11.11 2.22 -24.66
C PHE A 102 -12.60 2.46 -24.82
N ASP A 103 -13.40 1.42 -24.67
CA ASP A 103 -14.86 1.52 -24.64
C ASP A 103 -15.31 1.70 -23.18
N ILE A 104 -15.83 2.86 -22.84
CA ILE A 104 -16.29 3.19 -21.49
C ILE A 104 -17.63 2.50 -21.22
N ARG A 105 -17.76 1.82 -20.08
CA ARG A 105 -19.00 1.13 -19.73
C ARG A 105 -20.13 2.10 -19.45
N PRO A 106 -21.32 1.86 -19.95
CA PRO A 106 -22.45 2.77 -19.77
C PRO A 106 -23.12 2.62 -18.40
N ASP A 107 -22.80 1.57 -17.63
CA ASP A 107 -23.36 1.24 -16.33
C ASP A 107 -22.46 1.66 -15.14
N ALA A 108 -21.33 2.32 -15.41
CA ALA A 108 -20.50 2.88 -14.37
C ALA A 108 -21.16 4.11 -13.74
N LEU A 109 -21.25 4.10 -12.42
CA LEU A 109 -21.78 5.21 -11.64
C LEU A 109 -20.75 5.65 -10.60
N PHE A 110 -20.70 6.94 -10.33
CA PHE A 110 -20.05 7.46 -9.13
C PHE A 110 -20.85 7.09 -7.87
N GLN A 111 -20.25 7.26 -6.71
CA GLN A 111 -20.84 6.84 -5.43
C GLN A 111 -22.02 7.74 -4.97
N ASP A 112 -22.25 8.86 -5.62
CA ASP A 112 -23.44 9.71 -5.47
C ASP A 112 -24.59 9.31 -6.40
N GLY A 113 -24.33 8.41 -7.37
CA GLY A 113 -25.30 7.89 -8.33
C GLY A 113 -25.25 8.57 -9.71
N ASN A 114 -24.38 9.55 -9.92
CA ASN A 114 -24.17 10.16 -11.24
C ASN A 114 -23.45 9.18 -12.18
N PRO A 115 -23.81 9.13 -13.48
CA PRO A 115 -23.12 8.30 -14.45
C PRO A 115 -21.71 8.83 -14.73
N VAL A 116 -20.77 7.91 -14.95
CA VAL A 116 -19.43 8.27 -15.46
C VAL A 116 -19.56 8.73 -16.90
N THR A 117 -19.10 9.93 -17.18
CA THR A 117 -19.13 10.51 -18.53
C THR A 117 -17.75 10.48 -19.19
N ILE A 118 -17.70 10.64 -20.50
CA ILE A 118 -16.43 10.81 -21.24
C ILE A 118 -15.68 12.05 -20.72
N ASP A 119 -16.40 13.11 -20.36
CA ASP A 119 -15.83 14.34 -19.80
C ASP A 119 -15.09 14.06 -18.48
N ASP A 120 -15.63 13.21 -17.58
CA ASP A 120 -14.99 12.82 -16.33
C ASP A 120 -13.70 12.00 -16.58
N VAL A 121 -13.76 11.10 -17.56
CA VAL A 121 -12.61 10.28 -17.94
C VAL A 121 -11.47 11.15 -18.50
N LEU A 122 -11.78 12.02 -19.46
CA LEU A 122 -10.80 12.94 -20.05
C LEU A 122 -10.24 13.92 -19.00
N PHE A 123 -11.09 14.44 -18.14
CA PHE A 123 -10.70 15.29 -17.01
C PHE A 123 -9.72 14.56 -16.06
N SER A 124 -10.01 13.31 -15.73
CA SER A 124 -9.14 12.50 -14.87
C SER A 124 -7.77 12.25 -15.52
N ILE A 125 -7.72 12.01 -16.83
CA ILE A 125 -6.48 11.87 -17.59
C ILE A 125 -5.71 13.20 -17.60
N ASP A 126 -6.40 14.33 -17.76
CA ASP A 126 -5.77 15.66 -17.76
C ASP A 126 -5.19 16.03 -16.39
N ILE A 127 -5.81 15.58 -15.29
CA ILE A 127 -5.21 15.71 -13.97
C ILE A 127 -3.98 14.81 -13.85
N ALA A 128 -4.11 13.52 -14.19
CA ALA A 128 -3.07 12.53 -13.97
C ALA A 128 -1.76 12.83 -14.71
N LYS A 129 -1.82 13.43 -15.90
CA LYS A 129 -0.65 13.79 -16.71
C LYS A 129 -0.08 15.20 -16.43
N ASP A 130 -0.78 16.03 -15.67
CA ASP A 130 -0.38 17.40 -15.36
C ASP A 130 0.55 17.44 -14.14
N PRO A 131 1.83 17.81 -14.26
CA PRO A 131 2.78 17.80 -13.14
C PRO A 131 2.46 18.84 -12.05
N ASP A 132 1.68 19.87 -12.37
CA ASP A 132 1.27 20.87 -11.39
C ASP A 132 0.07 20.39 -10.56
N LYS A 133 -0.81 19.57 -11.15
CA LYS A 133 -1.99 19.01 -10.48
C LYS A 133 -1.71 17.66 -9.84
N SER A 134 -0.87 16.85 -10.45
CA SER A 134 -0.54 15.51 -10.00
C SER A 134 0.97 15.23 -10.09
N PRO A 135 1.78 15.91 -9.26
CA PRO A 135 3.23 15.75 -9.27
C PRO A 135 3.67 14.31 -9.05
N SER A 136 2.82 13.52 -8.43
CA SER A 136 3.10 12.13 -8.11
C SER A 136 2.93 11.17 -9.28
N SER A 137 1.84 11.29 -10.04
CA SER A 137 1.51 10.36 -11.13
C SER A 137 1.94 10.86 -12.50
N ALA A 138 2.18 12.16 -12.67
CA ALA A 138 2.57 12.72 -13.98
C ALA A 138 3.84 12.08 -14.58
N SER A 139 4.74 11.57 -13.75
CA SER A 139 5.96 10.87 -14.19
C SER A 139 5.69 9.52 -14.86
N TYR A 140 4.52 8.91 -14.62
CA TYR A 140 4.11 7.66 -15.27
C TYR A 140 3.53 7.90 -16.67
N TRP A 141 3.20 9.14 -17.00
CA TRP A 141 2.65 9.51 -18.29
C TRP A 141 3.76 9.96 -19.24
N LEU A 142 3.74 9.42 -20.45
CA LEU A 142 4.68 9.85 -21.49
C LEU A 142 4.37 11.29 -21.89
N ALA A 143 5.40 12.09 -22.09
CA ALA A 143 5.23 13.46 -22.58
C ALA A 143 4.51 13.47 -23.92
N GLY A 144 3.52 14.36 -24.08
CA GLY A 144 2.79 14.55 -25.34
C GLY A 144 1.67 13.55 -25.59
N VAL A 145 1.28 12.73 -24.59
CA VAL A 145 0.10 11.87 -24.69
C VAL A 145 -1.15 12.70 -24.95
N GLN A 146 -1.92 12.30 -25.97
CA GLN A 146 -3.22 12.91 -26.34
C GLN A 146 -4.33 11.95 -25.97
N ALA A 147 -5.41 12.45 -25.39
CA ALA A 147 -6.62 11.69 -25.14
C ALA A 147 -7.82 12.48 -25.69
N GLU A 148 -8.68 11.80 -26.45
CA GLU A 148 -9.85 12.43 -27.05
C GLU A 148 -11.03 11.48 -27.11
N GLN A 149 -12.22 12.03 -27.18
CA GLN A 149 -13.42 11.25 -27.46
C GLN A 149 -13.41 10.79 -28.92
N SER A 150 -13.60 9.50 -29.14
CA SER A 150 -13.65 8.89 -30.50
C SER A 150 -15.01 8.25 -30.83
N GLY A 151 -15.94 8.19 -29.88
CA GLY A 151 -17.31 7.69 -30.05
C GLY A 151 -18.20 8.12 -28.89
N ASP A 152 -19.47 7.72 -28.86
CA ASP A 152 -20.44 8.12 -27.84
C ASP A 152 -19.96 7.68 -26.43
N ASN A 153 -19.41 6.48 -26.32
CA ASN A 153 -18.83 5.91 -25.08
C ASN A 153 -17.40 5.44 -25.32
N GLN A 154 -16.62 6.11 -26.13
CA GLN A 154 -15.28 5.66 -26.51
C GLN A 154 -14.29 6.81 -26.46
N ILE A 155 -13.10 6.51 -25.96
CA ILE A 155 -11.95 7.41 -26.01
C ILE A 155 -10.79 6.74 -26.74
N THR A 156 -9.95 7.56 -27.35
CA THR A 156 -8.68 7.14 -27.93
C THR A 156 -7.55 7.87 -27.23
N ILE A 157 -6.55 7.13 -26.78
CA ILE A 157 -5.31 7.66 -26.22
C ILE A 157 -4.18 7.38 -27.20
N THR A 158 -3.52 8.44 -27.68
CA THR A 158 -2.39 8.37 -28.62
C THR A 158 -1.10 8.73 -27.92
N LEU A 159 -0.16 7.81 -27.93
CA LEU A 159 1.18 7.97 -27.36
C LEU A 159 2.14 8.55 -28.40
N THR A 160 3.21 9.19 -27.95
CA THR A 160 4.25 9.72 -28.84
C THR A 160 5.19 8.64 -29.39
N ALA A 161 5.21 7.46 -28.76
CA ALA A 161 5.93 6.26 -29.21
C ALA A 161 5.19 5.00 -28.74
N PRO A 162 5.37 3.86 -29.40
CA PRO A 162 4.79 2.60 -28.94
C PRO A 162 5.23 2.24 -27.52
N ALA A 163 4.27 1.84 -26.66
CA ALA A 163 4.51 1.40 -25.30
C ALA A 163 3.56 0.24 -24.95
N VAL A 164 4.08 -0.99 -25.01
CA VAL A 164 3.29 -2.21 -24.75
C VAL A 164 2.74 -2.27 -23.34
N ASN A 165 3.40 -1.60 -22.39
CA ASN A 165 3.02 -1.59 -20.97
C ASN A 165 2.07 -0.43 -20.60
N PHE A 166 1.61 0.36 -21.57
CA PHE A 166 0.76 1.52 -21.28
C PHE A 166 -0.56 1.15 -20.60
N GLY A 167 -1.07 -0.06 -20.82
CA GLY A 167 -2.26 -0.56 -20.12
C GLY A 167 -2.13 -0.50 -18.58
N TRP A 168 -0.90 -0.61 -18.03
CA TRP A 168 -0.65 -0.47 -16.60
C TRP A 168 -0.78 0.99 -16.12
N THR A 169 -0.39 1.96 -16.94
CA THR A 169 -0.50 3.39 -16.61
C THR A 169 -1.95 3.82 -16.39
N VAL A 170 -2.90 3.21 -17.09
CA VAL A 170 -4.33 3.56 -16.98
C VAL A 170 -5.07 2.76 -15.89
N THR A 171 -4.35 2.04 -15.04
CA THR A 171 -4.92 1.47 -13.80
C THR A 171 -4.85 2.49 -12.66
N ALA A 172 -5.62 2.27 -11.60
CA ALA A 172 -5.53 3.05 -10.37
C ALA A 172 -4.10 3.03 -9.79
N ASN A 173 -3.47 1.86 -9.71
CA ASN A 173 -2.09 1.71 -9.24
C ASN A 173 -1.05 2.33 -10.20
N GLY A 174 -1.40 2.51 -11.46
CA GLY A 174 -0.59 3.20 -12.47
C GLY A 174 -0.74 4.73 -12.46
N GLY A 175 -1.59 5.27 -11.59
CA GLY A 175 -1.76 6.70 -11.40
C GLY A 175 -2.94 7.32 -12.15
N LEU A 176 -3.87 6.52 -12.69
CA LEU A 176 -5.14 7.03 -13.21
C LEU A 176 -6.29 6.68 -12.28
N TRP A 177 -6.84 7.69 -11.62
CA TRP A 177 -7.99 7.61 -10.72
C TRP A 177 -9.17 8.32 -11.35
N ILE A 178 -10.20 7.58 -11.80
CA ILE A 178 -11.38 8.18 -12.40
C ILE A 178 -12.16 8.91 -11.31
N THR A 179 -12.27 10.22 -11.50
CA THR A 179 -12.82 11.17 -10.54
C THR A 179 -13.95 11.95 -11.20
N GLU A 180 -15.03 12.18 -10.47
CA GLU A 180 -16.12 13.04 -10.93
C GLU A 180 -15.66 14.49 -10.99
N LYS A 181 -15.69 15.06 -12.21
CA LYS A 181 -15.22 16.43 -12.47
C LYS A 181 -15.95 17.46 -11.59
N SER A 182 -17.29 17.36 -11.52
CA SER A 182 -18.10 18.32 -10.77
C SER A 182 -17.81 18.27 -9.28
N PHE A 183 -17.57 17.10 -8.72
CA PHE A 183 -17.20 16.93 -7.33
C PHE A 183 -15.79 17.49 -7.04
N TYR A 184 -14.83 17.17 -7.90
CA TYR A 184 -13.46 17.66 -7.77
C TYR A 184 -13.38 19.19 -7.84
N GLU A 185 -14.07 19.81 -8.80
CA GLU A 185 -14.07 21.26 -9.01
C GLU A 185 -14.84 22.02 -7.90
N ALA A 186 -15.81 21.38 -7.25
CA ALA A 186 -16.55 21.97 -6.13
C ALA A 186 -15.81 21.88 -4.80
N ALA A 187 -14.85 20.94 -4.66
CA ALA A 187 -14.11 20.73 -3.42
C ALA A 187 -13.13 21.89 -3.17
N ALA A 188 -13.15 22.44 -1.97
CA ALA A 188 -12.18 23.46 -1.56
C ALA A 188 -10.79 22.85 -1.31
N SER A 189 -10.75 21.59 -0.87
CA SER A 189 -9.53 20.82 -0.60
C SER A 189 -9.83 19.34 -0.80
N TYR A 190 -9.80 18.88 -2.05
CA TYR A 190 -10.05 17.49 -2.43
C TYR A 190 -9.16 16.54 -1.66
N GLY A 191 -9.74 15.45 -1.14
CA GLY A 191 -9.02 14.46 -0.34
C GLY A 191 -8.82 14.82 1.13
N SER A 192 -9.26 16.01 1.57
CA SER A 192 -9.20 16.41 2.98
C SER A 192 -10.31 15.76 3.82
N SER A 193 -10.24 15.96 5.14
CA SER A 193 -11.31 15.54 6.06
C SER A 193 -12.66 16.19 5.78
N ALA A 194 -12.68 17.37 5.14
CA ALA A 194 -13.90 18.12 4.85
C ALA A 194 -14.57 17.66 3.55
N ASP A 195 -13.76 17.46 2.50
CA ASP A 195 -14.27 17.21 1.15
C ASP A 195 -14.18 15.75 0.73
N LEU A 196 -13.30 14.94 1.37
CA LEU A 196 -13.07 13.53 1.06
C LEU A 196 -12.69 13.31 -0.42
N ILE A 197 -12.93 12.10 -0.92
CA ILE A 197 -12.77 11.72 -2.34
C ILE A 197 -14.05 11.07 -2.84
N MET A 198 -14.33 11.21 -4.13
CA MET A 198 -15.43 10.59 -4.85
C MET A 198 -14.87 9.75 -6.00
N GLY A 199 -15.32 8.51 -6.10
CA GLY A 199 -14.91 7.59 -7.16
C GLY A 199 -16.03 6.68 -7.58
N THR A 200 -15.65 5.62 -8.29
CA THR A 200 -16.55 4.63 -8.91
C THR A 200 -16.51 3.29 -8.21
N GLY A 201 -15.61 3.11 -7.24
CA GLY A 201 -15.30 1.83 -6.62
C GLY A 201 -16.36 1.30 -5.65
N PRO A 202 -16.11 0.10 -5.09
CA PRO A 202 -17.09 -0.60 -4.26
C PRO A 202 -17.42 0.08 -2.93
N TYR A 203 -16.57 0.96 -2.44
CA TYR A 203 -16.76 1.66 -1.17
C TYR A 203 -16.65 3.16 -1.36
N LYS A 204 -17.47 3.92 -0.63
CA LYS A 204 -17.40 5.38 -0.57
C LYS A 204 -16.77 5.86 0.73
N ALA A 205 -16.01 6.93 0.67
CA ALA A 205 -15.44 7.59 1.83
C ALA A 205 -16.53 8.19 2.72
N VAL A 206 -16.44 7.96 4.03
CA VAL A 206 -17.40 8.46 5.03
C VAL A 206 -16.73 9.45 5.97
N SER A 207 -15.52 9.14 6.41
CA SER A 207 -14.72 10.02 7.24
C SER A 207 -13.24 9.76 7.04
N PHE A 208 -12.47 10.82 7.21
CA PHE A 208 -11.02 10.78 7.20
C PHE A 208 -10.48 11.66 8.32
N GLN A 209 -9.62 11.11 9.14
CA GLN A 209 -8.83 11.80 10.15
C GLN A 209 -7.36 11.59 9.80
N PRO A 210 -6.66 12.62 9.30
CA PRO A 210 -5.26 12.50 8.92
C PRO A 210 -4.42 11.80 9.99
N ASP A 211 -3.52 10.94 9.54
CA ASP A 211 -2.57 10.18 10.36
C ASP A 211 -3.21 9.28 11.44
N SER A 212 -4.52 9.09 11.40
CA SER A 212 -5.24 8.33 12.41
C SER A 212 -6.14 7.25 11.79
N LYS A 213 -7.17 7.65 11.04
CA LYS A 213 -8.19 6.70 10.55
C LYS A 213 -8.89 7.20 9.30
N ALA A 214 -9.20 6.25 8.40
CA ALA A 214 -10.15 6.46 7.31
C ALA A 214 -11.26 5.39 7.36
N VAL A 215 -12.51 5.80 7.13
CA VAL A 215 -13.69 4.92 7.19
C VAL A 215 -14.43 4.96 5.87
N PHE A 216 -14.74 3.79 5.35
CA PHE A 216 -15.42 3.59 4.08
C PHE A 216 -16.61 2.67 4.25
N THR A 217 -17.72 2.98 3.57
CA THR A 217 -18.91 2.11 3.55
C THR A 217 -19.22 1.67 2.13
N LYS A 218 -19.86 0.52 2.02
CA LYS A 218 -20.35 -0.01 0.76
C LYS A 218 -21.10 1.05 -0.05
N SER A 219 -20.72 1.23 -1.30
CA SER A 219 -21.26 2.30 -2.14
C SER A 219 -22.70 2.03 -2.55
N GLY A 220 -23.04 0.78 -2.89
CA GLY A 220 -24.37 0.42 -3.42
C GLY A 220 -24.57 0.74 -4.90
N THR A 221 -23.66 1.50 -5.53
CA THR A 221 -23.70 1.90 -6.94
C THR A 221 -22.66 1.17 -7.79
N TRP A 222 -21.81 0.36 -7.18
CA TRP A 222 -20.71 -0.27 -7.88
C TRP A 222 -21.18 -1.31 -8.91
N TRP A 223 -20.73 -1.14 -10.14
CA TRP A 223 -21.04 -1.99 -11.29
C TRP A 223 -20.57 -3.46 -11.13
N GLY A 224 -19.51 -3.70 -10.32
CA GLY A 224 -18.95 -5.05 -10.09
C GLY A 224 -19.80 -5.93 -9.16
N GLY A 225 -20.96 -5.44 -8.71
CA GLY A 225 -21.93 -6.20 -7.93
C GLY A 225 -21.80 -6.01 -6.41
N ASP A 226 -22.10 -7.05 -5.66
CA ASP A 226 -22.16 -6.97 -4.20
C ASP A 226 -20.82 -7.26 -3.54
N THR A 227 -20.50 -6.52 -2.49
CA THR A 227 -19.32 -6.76 -1.64
C THR A 227 -19.74 -7.39 -0.31
N PRO A 228 -18.95 -8.34 0.23
CA PRO A 228 -19.34 -9.07 1.45
C PRO A 228 -19.24 -8.21 2.72
N VAL A 229 -18.46 -7.15 2.70
CA VAL A 229 -18.17 -6.30 3.86
C VAL A 229 -18.93 -4.99 3.75
N GLN A 230 -19.58 -4.57 4.83
CA GLN A 230 -20.34 -3.32 4.87
C GLN A 230 -19.44 -2.11 5.08
N THR A 231 -18.42 -2.23 5.92
CA THR A 231 -17.54 -1.13 6.33
C THR A 231 -16.09 -1.58 6.32
N ILE A 232 -15.20 -0.76 5.78
CA ILE A 232 -13.75 -0.90 5.91
C ILE A 232 -13.23 0.28 6.73
N GLU A 233 -12.49 -0.02 7.79
CA GLU A 233 -11.74 0.97 8.57
C GLU A 233 -10.26 0.77 8.32
N PHE A 234 -9.54 1.81 7.93
CA PHE A 234 -8.08 1.83 7.90
C PHE A 234 -7.58 2.64 9.10
N ASP A 235 -6.85 1.98 9.99
CA ASP A 235 -6.17 2.61 11.11
C ASP A 235 -4.68 2.78 10.77
N PHE A 236 -4.13 3.98 10.95
CA PHE A 236 -2.72 4.30 10.63
C PHE A 236 -1.86 4.20 11.89
N PHE A 237 -0.75 3.47 11.79
CA PHE A 237 0.16 3.25 12.92
C PHE A 237 1.57 3.69 12.55
N SER A 238 2.05 4.76 13.16
CA SER A 238 3.45 5.18 13.05
C SER A 238 4.41 4.36 13.91
N ASP A 239 3.88 3.54 14.84
CA ASP A 239 4.64 2.65 15.72
C ASP A 239 4.21 1.20 15.50
N GLU A 240 5.17 0.34 15.17
CA GLU A 240 4.92 -1.07 14.86
C GLU A 240 4.51 -1.91 16.08
N ASN A 241 4.96 -1.54 17.28
CA ASN A 241 4.56 -2.24 18.51
C ASN A 241 3.12 -1.90 18.88
N ALA A 242 2.69 -0.65 18.64
CA ALA A 242 1.29 -0.26 18.80
C ALA A 242 0.39 -1.05 17.83
N ARG A 243 0.81 -1.25 16.59
CA ARG A 243 0.08 -2.05 15.58
C ARG A 243 0.02 -3.53 15.97
N LEU A 244 1.12 -4.11 16.45
CA LEU A 244 1.15 -5.47 17.00
C LEU A 244 0.19 -5.62 18.19
N LEU A 245 0.14 -4.62 19.08
CA LEU A 245 -0.76 -4.63 20.23
C LEU A 245 -2.24 -4.51 19.78
N ALA A 246 -2.52 -3.68 18.78
CA ALA A 246 -3.85 -3.54 18.19
C ALA A 246 -4.33 -4.88 17.58
N GLN A 247 -3.45 -5.63 16.90
CA GLN A 247 -3.76 -6.97 16.40
C GLN A 247 -4.01 -7.97 17.55
N LYS A 248 -3.18 -7.95 18.58
CA LYS A 248 -3.33 -8.83 19.77
C LYS A 248 -4.63 -8.57 20.52
N SER A 249 -5.09 -7.34 20.58
CA SER A 249 -6.32 -6.96 21.28
C SER A 249 -7.58 -7.14 20.43
N GLY A 250 -7.45 -7.45 19.12
CA GLY A 250 -8.58 -7.49 18.19
C GLY A 250 -9.10 -6.10 17.83
N GLN A 251 -8.31 -5.05 18.01
CA GLN A 251 -8.66 -3.70 17.54
C GLN A 251 -8.61 -3.64 16.01
N ILE A 252 -7.68 -4.34 15.38
CA ILE A 252 -7.61 -4.53 13.94
C ILE A 252 -7.75 -6.01 13.59
N ASP A 253 -8.35 -6.29 12.44
CA ASP A 253 -8.55 -7.65 11.92
C ASP A 253 -7.39 -8.07 11.02
N ILE A 254 -6.81 -7.11 10.27
CA ILE A 254 -5.73 -7.31 9.32
C ILE A 254 -4.61 -6.32 9.62
N ALA A 255 -3.36 -6.80 9.66
CA ALA A 255 -2.17 -5.95 9.63
C ALA A 255 -1.43 -6.22 8.32
N THR A 256 -1.18 -5.18 7.52
CA THR A 256 -0.42 -5.29 6.27
C THR A 256 1.06 -4.98 6.49
N GLN A 257 1.93 -5.43 5.60
CA GLN A 257 3.37 -5.11 5.63
C GLN A 257 4.01 -5.32 7.02
N VAL A 258 3.77 -6.50 7.59
CA VAL A 258 4.36 -6.87 8.89
C VAL A 258 5.89 -6.88 8.77
N PRO A 259 6.62 -6.15 9.66
CA PRO A 259 8.07 -6.16 9.65
C PRO A 259 8.63 -7.57 9.80
N THR A 260 9.68 -7.89 9.05
CA THR A 260 10.27 -9.23 9.02
C THR A 260 10.76 -9.72 10.38
N ASP A 261 11.22 -8.83 11.23
CA ASP A 261 11.65 -9.10 12.61
C ASP A 261 10.48 -9.32 13.57
N GLN A 262 9.26 -8.92 13.22
CA GLN A 262 8.05 -9.11 14.02
C GLN A 262 7.14 -10.25 13.53
N VAL A 263 7.40 -10.85 12.37
CA VAL A 263 6.60 -11.96 11.81
C VAL A 263 6.29 -13.04 12.84
N SER A 264 7.30 -13.50 13.59
CA SER A 264 7.12 -14.54 14.62
C SER A 264 6.19 -14.10 15.76
N GLN A 265 6.12 -12.80 16.06
CA GLN A 265 5.24 -12.27 17.09
C GLN A 265 3.78 -12.25 16.63
N PHE A 266 3.53 -11.93 15.35
CA PHE A 266 2.19 -12.01 14.74
C PHE A 266 1.74 -13.46 14.60
N GLN A 267 2.63 -14.37 14.17
CA GLN A 267 2.35 -15.83 14.12
C GLN A 267 1.98 -16.42 15.50
N GLY A 268 2.49 -15.84 16.57
CA GLY A 268 2.17 -16.24 17.95
C GLY A 268 0.80 -15.78 18.46
N ILE A 269 0.07 -14.95 17.70
CA ILE A 269 -1.26 -14.48 18.11
C ILE A 269 -2.30 -15.56 17.75
N SER A 270 -3.08 -15.98 18.74
CA SER A 270 -4.11 -17.00 18.52
C SER A 270 -5.15 -16.52 17.51
N GLY A 271 -5.41 -17.34 16.47
CA GLY A 271 -6.39 -17.06 15.44
C GLY A 271 -5.88 -16.13 14.31
N VAL A 272 -4.60 -15.72 14.34
CA VAL A 272 -3.98 -14.93 13.27
C VAL A 272 -3.17 -15.83 12.36
N ASN A 273 -3.37 -15.67 11.04
CA ASN A 273 -2.54 -16.27 10.00
C ASN A 273 -1.66 -15.20 9.39
N VAL A 274 -0.35 -15.44 9.34
CA VAL A 274 0.58 -14.59 8.59
C VAL A 274 0.75 -15.18 7.20
N LEU A 275 0.34 -14.42 6.19
CA LEU A 275 0.53 -14.74 4.79
C LEU A 275 1.77 -14.00 4.28
N THR A 276 2.65 -14.71 3.59
CA THR A 276 3.85 -14.15 2.97
C THR A 276 3.77 -14.39 1.48
N GLU A 277 3.90 -13.32 0.72
CA GLU A 277 3.92 -13.35 -0.74
C GLU A 277 5.25 -12.75 -1.22
N SER A 278 5.77 -13.27 -2.33
CA SER A 278 6.85 -12.61 -3.07
C SER A 278 6.33 -11.30 -3.63
N ASP A 279 6.91 -10.21 -3.20
CA ASP A 279 6.66 -8.94 -3.88
C ASP A 279 7.62 -8.74 -5.06
N ARG A 280 7.31 -7.78 -5.92
CA ARG A 280 8.12 -7.46 -7.10
C ARG A 280 9.15 -6.37 -6.80
N SER A 281 9.52 -6.21 -5.53
CA SER A 281 10.51 -5.24 -5.10
C SER A 281 11.88 -5.87 -4.89
N TYR A 282 12.91 -5.05 -4.99
CA TYR A 282 14.25 -5.43 -4.59
C TYR A 282 14.87 -4.35 -3.70
N VAL A 283 15.76 -4.76 -2.81
CA VAL A 283 16.58 -3.86 -2.01
C VAL A 283 18.00 -3.91 -2.55
N GLY A 284 18.51 -2.77 -2.97
CA GLY A 284 19.83 -2.67 -3.58
C GLY A 284 20.57 -1.38 -3.23
N LEU A 285 21.86 -1.39 -3.55
CA LEU A 285 22.70 -0.19 -3.50
C LEU A 285 22.84 0.38 -4.93
N THR A 286 22.40 1.60 -5.12
CA THR A 286 22.58 2.33 -6.37
C THR A 286 23.73 3.31 -6.23
N PHE A 287 24.64 3.31 -7.18
CA PHE A 287 25.80 4.22 -7.21
C PHE A 287 25.61 5.31 -8.26
N ASP A 288 25.86 6.56 -7.89
CA ASP A 288 26.03 7.60 -8.89
C ASP A 288 27.40 7.45 -9.56
N GLN A 289 27.39 6.91 -10.77
CA GLN A 289 28.59 6.61 -11.54
C GLN A 289 29.28 7.87 -12.10
N ASN A 290 28.72 9.05 -11.91
CA ASN A 290 29.32 10.32 -12.30
C ASN A 290 30.13 10.96 -11.17
N ILE A 291 30.06 10.41 -9.96
CA ILE A 291 30.70 10.96 -8.75
C ILE A 291 31.79 10.00 -8.25
N ALA A 292 33.02 10.52 -8.07
CA ALA A 292 34.09 9.77 -7.44
C ALA A 292 33.74 9.44 -5.96
N PRO A 293 34.10 8.23 -5.46
CA PRO A 293 34.88 7.19 -6.15
C PRO A 293 34.02 6.18 -6.93
N PHE A 294 32.71 6.38 -7.07
CA PHE A 294 31.79 5.43 -7.67
C PHE A 294 31.81 5.44 -9.21
N ASP A 295 32.51 6.41 -9.83
CA ASP A 295 32.86 6.39 -11.25
C ASP A 295 33.80 5.25 -11.62
N ASP A 296 34.59 4.74 -10.66
CA ASP A 296 35.46 3.59 -10.85
C ASP A 296 34.71 2.26 -10.63
N ILE A 297 34.77 1.37 -11.63
CA ILE A 297 34.14 0.06 -11.57
C ILE A 297 34.75 -0.84 -10.47
N HIS A 298 36.04 -0.69 -10.18
CA HIS A 298 36.72 -1.48 -9.16
C HIS A 298 36.21 -1.14 -7.76
N VAL A 299 35.85 0.12 -7.48
CA VAL A 299 35.21 0.51 -6.23
C VAL A 299 33.83 -0.14 -6.10
N ARG A 300 33.02 -0.11 -7.15
CA ARG A 300 31.70 -0.73 -7.12
C ARG A 300 31.76 -2.24 -6.92
N LYS A 301 32.68 -2.93 -7.60
CA LYS A 301 32.95 -4.36 -7.42
C LYS A 301 33.45 -4.69 -6.02
N ALA A 302 34.36 -3.87 -5.48
CA ALA A 302 34.83 -4.05 -4.11
C ALA A 302 33.69 -4.01 -3.09
N ILE A 303 32.75 -3.07 -3.25
CA ILE A 303 31.55 -3.00 -2.40
C ILE A 303 30.66 -4.22 -2.61
N ALA A 304 30.46 -4.67 -3.86
CA ALA A 304 29.66 -5.84 -4.16
C ALA A 304 30.21 -7.11 -3.50
N HIS A 305 31.55 -7.31 -3.49
CA HIS A 305 32.23 -8.39 -2.78
C HIS A 305 32.22 -8.23 -1.24
N ALA A 306 32.11 -7.01 -0.72
CA ALA A 306 32.11 -6.76 0.72
C ALA A 306 30.75 -6.98 1.40
N VAL A 307 29.66 -7.10 0.64
CA VAL A 307 28.31 -7.27 1.19
C VAL A 307 27.93 -8.75 1.29
N ASP A 308 27.81 -9.25 2.51
CA ASP A 308 27.35 -10.61 2.80
C ASP A 308 25.82 -10.70 2.72
N ARG A 309 25.32 -10.94 1.50
CA ARG A 309 23.88 -11.00 1.21
C ARG A 309 23.21 -12.19 1.88
N ASP A 310 23.90 -13.34 1.97
CA ASP A 310 23.36 -14.56 2.59
C ASP A 310 23.15 -14.36 4.10
N THR A 311 24.10 -13.71 4.78
CA THR A 311 23.93 -13.35 6.19
C THR A 311 22.82 -12.32 6.40
N ILE A 312 22.67 -11.34 5.49
CA ILE A 312 21.54 -10.38 5.55
C ILE A 312 20.22 -11.13 5.46
N VAL A 313 20.05 -11.99 4.46
CA VAL A 313 18.80 -12.75 4.27
C VAL A 313 18.53 -13.67 5.46
N SER A 314 19.50 -14.47 5.87
CA SER A 314 19.28 -15.48 6.91
C SER A 314 19.14 -14.89 8.33
N SER A 315 20.01 -13.94 8.67
CA SER A 315 20.12 -13.44 10.05
C SER A 315 19.32 -12.18 10.32
N ILE A 316 19.28 -11.23 9.37
CA ILE A 316 18.57 -9.95 9.54
C ILE A 316 17.12 -10.09 9.08
N LEU A 317 16.92 -10.58 7.85
CA LEU A 317 15.59 -10.72 7.26
C LEU A 317 14.88 -12.04 7.65
N LYS A 318 15.53 -12.87 8.48
CA LYS A 318 14.94 -14.12 9.01
C LYS A 318 14.43 -15.08 7.94
N GLY A 319 15.05 -15.09 6.76
CA GLY A 319 14.63 -15.92 5.62
C GLY A 319 13.40 -15.40 4.88
N GLN A 320 12.95 -14.16 5.15
CA GLN A 320 11.79 -13.54 4.47
C GLN A 320 12.16 -12.85 3.16
N ALA A 321 13.32 -13.14 2.61
CA ALA A 321 13.79 -12.63 1.32
C ALA A 321 14.68 -13.68 0.64
N THR A 322 14.99 -13.45 -0.63
CA THR A 322 15.97 -14.22 -1.39
C THR A 322 17.10 -13.30 -1.86
N VAL A 323 18.31 -13.85 -2.02
CA VAL A 323 19.40 -13.08 -2.61
C VAL A 323 19.07 -12.81 -4.07
N ALA A 324 19.02 -11.53 -4.44
CA ALA A 324 18.72 -11.12 -5.80
C ALA A 324 19.87 -11.52 -6.77
N THR A 325 19.51 -12.12 -7.89
CA THR A 325 20.41 -12.45 -8.99
C THR A 325 20.37 -11.43 -10.13
N GLY A 326 19.37 -10.56 -10.12
CA GLY A 326 19.16 -9.47 -11.07
C GLY A 326 18.25 -8.40 -10.47
N ILE A 327 18.00 -7.35 -11.22
CA ILE A 327 17.08 -6.29 -10.83
C ILE A 327 15.63 -6.79 -10.87
N GLU A 328 15.33 -7.63 -11.85
CA GLU A 328 14.00 -8.18 -12.04
C GLU A 328 13.88 -9.53 -11.29
N PRO A 329 12.86 -9.70 -10.43
CA PRO A 329 12.64 -10.97 -9.73
C PRO A 329 12.40 -12.14 -10.70
N PRO A 330 12.88 -13.36 -10.36
CA PRO A 330 12.77 -14.52 -11.24
C PRO A 330 11.34 -14.88 -11.64
N ASP A 331 10.40 -14.77 -10.73
CA ASP A 331 8.98 -15.05 -10.95
C ASP A 331 8.31 -14.02 -11.87
N GLN A 332 8.71 -12.75 -11.77
CA GLN A 332 8.23 -11.70 -12.68
C GLN A 332 8.75 -11.96 -14.10
N LEU A 333 10.06 -12.14 -14.25
CA LEU A 333 10.67 -12.44 -15.56
C LEU A 333 10.09 -13.74 -16.14
N GLY A 334 9.85 -14.74 -15.30
CA GLY A 334 9.22 -16.01 -15.68
C GLY A 334 7.81 -15.85 -16.22
N SER A 335 7.04 -14.91 -15.69
CA SER A 335 5.69 -14.61 -16.19
C SER A 335 5.69 -13.95 -17.58
N GLU A 336 6.79 -13.30 -17.96
CA GLU A 336 6.93 -12.59 -19.25
C GLU A 336 7.53 -13.46 -20.35
N ILE A 337 8.59 -14.20 -20.03
CA ILE A 337 9.36 -14.97 -21.04
C ILE A 337 9.31 -16.49 -20.82
N GLY A 338 8.64 -16.96 -19.78
CA GLY A 338 8.59 -18.36 -19.34
C GLY A 338 9.66 -18.69 -18.29
N GLU A 339 9.30 -19.54 -17.33
CA GLU A 339 10.16 -19.87 -16.16
C GLU A 339 11.55 -20.38 -16.55
N GLN A 340 11.64 -21.27 -17.56
CA GLN A 340 12.93 -21.81 -17.98
C GLN A 340 13.83 -20.75 -18.62
N ALA A 341 13.25 -19.91 -19.49
CA ALA A 341 14.00 -18.83 -20.15
C ALA A 341 14.47 -17.78 -19.14
N ALA A 342 13.67 -17.47 -18.15
CA ALA A 342 14.05 -16.59 -17.05
C ALA A 342 15.20 -17.15 -16.22
N ALA A 343 15.12 -18.42 -15.85
CA ALA A 343 16.18 -19.11 -15.12
C ALA A 343 17.49 -19.15 -15.91
N ASP A 344 17.45 -19.45 -17.21
CA ASP A 344 18.62 -19.48 -18.10
C ASP A 344 19.23 -18.07 -18.24
N ALA A 345 18.40 -17.04 -18.39
CA ALA A 345 18.87 -15.66 -18.48
C ALA A 345 19.57 -15.21 -17.18
N GLN A 346 19.01 -15.53 -16.02
CA GLN A 346 19.58 -15.16 -14.73
C GLN A 346 20.85 -15.97 -14.39
N ALA A 347 20.90 -17.25 -14.75
CA ALA A 347 22.08 -18.09 -14.53
C ALA A 347 23.35 -17.59 -15.27
N GLY A 348 23.17 -16.81 -16.33
CA GLY A 348 24.26 -16.20 -17.10
C GLY A 348 24.72 -14.84 -16.55
N LEU A 349 24.08 -14.28 -15.53
CA LEU A 349 24.47 -12.98 -14.97
C LEU A 349 25.72 -13.12 -14.09
N PRO A 350 26.70 -12.20 -14.21
CA PRO A 350 27.85 -12.18 -13.33
C PRO A 350 27.41 -11.72 -11.93
N ILE A 351 27.63 -12.57 -10.93
CA ILE A 351 27.33 -12.25 -9.53
C ILE A 351 28.64 -12.17 -8.77
N ASP A 352 28.94 -10.99 -8.21
CA ASP A 352 30.05 -10.82 -7.31
C ASP A 352 29.66 -11.40 -5.94
N SER A 353 30.17 -12.60 -5.61
CA SER A 353 29.92 -13.26 -4.32
C SER A 353 30.62 -12.53 -3.18
N PHE A 354 30.13 -12.72 -1.94
CA PHE A 354 30.79 -12.21 -0.76
C PHE A 354 32.21 -12.81 -0.63
N ASP A 355 33.22 -11.97 -0.75
CA ASP A 355 34.63 -12.31 -0.65
C ASP A 355 35.45 -11.06 -0.30
N LEU A 356 35.92 -10.97 0.95
CA LEU A 356 36.68 -9.82 1.43
C LEU A 356 38.08 -9.71 0.81
N ASP A 357 38.64 -10.81 0.35
CA ASP A 357 39.97 -10.79 -0.30
C ASP A 357 39.83 -10.32 -1.75
N ALA A 358 38.79 -10.74 -2.46
CA ALA A 358 38.42 -10.18 -3.75
C ALA A 358 38.09 -8.69 -3.65
N ALA A 359 37.33 -8.27 -2.62
CA ALA A 359 37.02 -6.84 -2.37
C ALA A 359 38.32 -6.01 -2.20
N ARG A 360 39.29 -6.51 -1.43
CA ARG A 360 40.60 -5.86 -1.26
C ARG A 360 41.40 -5.81 -2.56
N ALA A 361 41.39 -6.89 -3.35
CA ALA A 361 42.08 -6.94 -4.64
C ALA A 361 41.53 -5.89 -5.62
N GLU A 362 40.19 -5.72 -5.66
CA GLU A 362 39.57 -4.69 -6.47
C GLU A 362 39.98 -3.27 -6.04
N LEU A 363 40.03 -2.99 -4.73
CA LEU A 363 40.52 -1.68 -4.24
C LEU A 363 42.02 -1.43 -4.58
N VAL A 364 42.85 -2.44 -4.62
CA VAL A 364 44.27 -2.28 -5.06
C VAL A 364 44.32 -1.84 -6.51
N ASN A 365 43.46 -2.33 -7.37
CA ASN A 365 43.36 -1.92 -8.77
C ASN A 365 42.91 -0.47 -8.95
N CYS A 366 42.19 0.08 -7.99
CA CYS A 366 41.72 1.48 -7.94
C CYS A 366 42.81 2.44 -7.42
N LEU A 367 43.79 1.99 -6.62
CA LEU A 367 44.82 2.84 -5.98
C LEU A 367 45.64 3.74 -6.92
N PRO A 368 45.97 3.34 -8.17
CA PRO A 368 46.67 4.25 -9.10
C PRO A 368 45.90 5.56 -9.40
N PHE A 369 44.58 5.51 -9.28
CA PHE A 369 43.70 6.66 -9.55
C PHE A 369 43.58 7.62 -8.36
N LEU A 370 43.72 7.12 -7.13
CA LEU A 370 43.64 7.92 -5.90
C LEU A 370 44.95 8.69 -5.62
N GLY A 371 46.09 8.24 -6.18
CA GLY A 371 47.41 8.84 -5.99
C GLY A 371 47.66 10.12 -6.80
N HIS A 372 46.78 10.51 -7.71
CA HIS A 372 46.92 11.67 -8.58
C HIS A 372 45.99 12.85 -8.33
N ARG A 373 45.22 12.80 -7.24
CA ARG A 373 44.37 13.95 -6.80
C ARG A 373 44.96 14.61 -5.57
N ASN A 374 46.08 15.32 -5.73
CA ASN A 374 46.58 16.37 -4.82
C ASN A 374 46.37 17.74 -5.44
#